data_2c2db73ca515b30981a86be7dd4dc46d
#
_entry.id   2c2db73ca515b30981a86be7dd4dc46d
#
_cell.length_a   1.000
_cell.length_b   1.000
_cell.length_c   1.000
_cell.angle_alpha   90.00
_cell.angle_beta   90.00
_cell.angle_gamma   90.00
#
_symmetry.space_group_name_H-M   'P 1'
#
loop_
_entity.id
_entity.type
_entity.pdbx_description
1 polymer ?
#
loop_
_entity_poly.entity_id
_entity_poly.type
_entity_poly.pdbx_seq_one_letter_code
_entity_poly.pdbx_strand_id
1 'polypeptide(L)'
;GIQPANLCSDAVFVRRVYLDVIGTLPTGAEARAFILDQTPGKRVALIDQLLERDEFADYWAMRWSDVLRVKAEFPINLWPNAVQAYHRWIRTSIKENLPYDQFVREMLTANGSNFRVPQVNFYRAMQNREPEAIARSVALSFMGVRAEQWPEEQLRGMAVFFTRIGFKPSAEWKEEIVFFDELGTSSDATTVGVCTGVFPDGTTVKIPANQDPRQVFADWLIRPENPWFSRSIVNRTWFWLLGR
;
A
#
# COMPACT_ATOMS: atom_id res chain seq x y z
N GLY A 1 -25.19 4.15 -28.28
CA GLY A 1 -23.94 3.64 -27.72
C GLY A 1 -22.76 4.46 -28.21
N ILE A 2 -21.76 4.69 -27.38
CA ILE A 2 -20.52 5.35 -27.78
C ILE A 2 -19.68 4.33 -28.53
N GLN A 3 -19.30 4.64 -29.77
CA GLN A 3 -18.45 3.77 -30.57
C GLN A 3 -17.01 3.82 -30.01
N PRO A 4 -16.36 2.68 -29.74
CA PRO A 4 -14.97 2.68 -29.26
C PRO A 4 -14.04 3.25 -30.32
N ALA A 5 -12.95 3.88 -29.90
CA ALA A 5 -11.92 4.37 -30.80
C ALA A 5 -11.26 3.20 -31.56
N ASN A 6 -10.80 3.47 -32.76
CA ASN A 6 -10.04 2.50 -33.54
C ASN A 6 -8.75 2.08 -32.81
N LEU A 7 -8.31 0.84 -33.05
CA LEU A 7 -7.02 0.38 -32.54
C LEU A 7 -5.89 1.26 -33.07
N CYS A 8 -4.98 1.65 -32.18
CA CYS A 8 -3.81 2.44 -32.58
C CYS A 8 -2.82 1.60 -33.43
N SER A 9 -1.98 2.29 -34.23
CA SER A 9 -0.89 1.64 -34.95
C SER A 9 0.13 1.00 -34.01
N ASP A 10 0.92 0.05 -34.51
CA ASP A 10 1.97 -0.62 -33.72
C ASP A 10 3.04 0.34 -33.23
N ALA A 11 3.37 1.37 -34.00
CA ALA A 11 4.31 2.41 -33.59
C ALA A 11 3.79 3.22 -32.37
N VAL A 12 2.49 3.52 -32.33
CA VAL A 12 1.87 4.16 -31.18
C VAL A 12 1.75 3.19 -30.00
N PHE A 13 1.37 1.95 -30.29
CA PHE A 13 1.20 0.92 -29.24
C PHE A 13 2.50 0.65 -28.50
N VAL A 14 3.61 0.36 -29.22
CA VAL A 14 4.89 0.03 -28.59
C VAL A 14 5.39 1.15 -27.67
N ARG A 15 5.26 2.40 -28.11
CA ARG A 15 5.62 3.55 -27.28
C ARG A 15 4.77 3.62 -26.00
N ARG A 16 3.45 3.48 -26.13
CA ARG A 16 2.53 3.59 -24.99
C ARG A 16 2.71 2.47 -24.00
N VAL A 17 2.78 1.22 -24.45
CA VAL A 17 2.88 0.07 -23.56
C VAL A 17 4.17 0.09 -22.72
N TYR A 18 5.29 0.53 -23.30
CA TYR A 18 6.53 0.70 -22.53
C TYR A 18 6.37 1.77 -21.43
N LEU A 19 5.77 2.91 -21.74
CA LEU A 19 5.53 3.97 -20.77
C LEU A 19 4.53 3.55 -19.68
N ASP A 20 3.48 2.84 -20.06
CA ASP A 20 2.42 2.44 -19.15
C ASP A 20 2.85 1.28 -18.23
N VAL A 21 3.67 0.34 -18.73
CA VAL A 21 4.05 -0.86 -17.98
C VAL A 21 5.36 -0.67 -17.20
N ILE A 22 6.39 -0.09 -17.81
CA ILE A 22 7.72 0.03 -17.21
C ILE A 22 8.24 1.46 -17.06
N GLY A 23 7.43 2.46 -17.40
CA GLY A 23 7.73 3.88 -17.18
C GLY A 23 8.86 4.46 -18.05
N THR A 24 9.35 3.73 -19.06
CA THR A 24 10.41 4.19 -19.94
C THR A 24 10.06 4.00 -21.41
N LEU A 25 10.88 4.53 -22.30
CA LEU A 25 10.69 4.34 -23.74
C LEU A 25 11.40 3.06 -24.22
N PRO A 26 10.88 2.39 -25.28
CA PRO A 26 11.62 1.33 -25.93
C PRO A 26 12.91 1.89 -26.58
N THR A 27 13.93 1.07 -26.64
CA THR A 27 15.09 1.38 -27.50
C THR A 27 14.70 1.35 -28.97
N GLY A 28 15.49 2.01 -29.82
CA GLY A 28 15.23 1.98 -31.26
C GLY A 28 15.24 0.56 -31.85
N ALA A 29 16.04 -0.35 -31.29
CA ALA A 29 16.07 -1.76 -31.69
C ALA A 29 14.80 -2.51 -31.31
N GLU A 30 14.33 -2.37 -30.07
CA GLU A 30 13.08 -2.97 -29.57
C GLU A 30 11.86 -2.47 -30.35
N ALA A 31 11.78 -1.16 -30.57
CA ALA A 31 10.68 -0.56 -31.35
C ALA A 31 10.64 -1.10 -32.79
N ARG A 32 11.81 -1.16 -33.44
CA ARG A 32 11.94 -1.69 -34.81
C ARG A 32 11.56 -3.17 -34.88
N ALA A 33 12.08 -3.99 -33.96
CA ALA A 33 11.78 -5.41 -33.90
C ALA A 33 10.26 -5.65 -33.77
N PHE A 34 9.60 -4.93 -32.84
CA PHE A 34 8.15 -5.05 -32.64
C PHE A 34 7.33 -4.61 -33.87
N ILE A 35 7.70 -3.51 -34.55
CA ILE A 35 6.97 -3.00 -35.72
C ILE A 35 7.09 -3.97 -36.90
N LEU A 36 8.26 -4.60 -37.09
CA LEU A 36 8.51 -5.55 -38.18
C LEU A 36 7.94 -6.94 -37.93
N ASP A 37 7.70 -7.30 -36.66
CA ASP A 37 7.08 -8.57 -36.31
C ASP A 37 5.62 -8.64 -36.85
N GLN A 38 5.30 -9.72 -37.54
CA GLN A 38 3.96 -9.99 -38.07
C GLN A 38 3.23 -11.11 -37.31
N THR A 39 3.80 -11.56 -36.18
CA THR A 39 3.24 -12.66 -35.39
C THR A 39 1.88 -12.27 -34.79
N PRO A 40 0.82 -13.10 -35.00
CA PRO A 40 -0.44 -12.90 -34.31
C PRO A 40 -0.24 -12.88 -32.78
N GLY A 41 -0.90 -11.94 -32.09
CA GLY A 41 -0.81 -11.83 -30.63
C GLY A 41 0.45 -11.11 -30.08
N LYS A 42 1.31 -10.58 -30.94
CA LYS A 42 2.56 -9.89 -30.54
C LYS A 42 2.37 -8.80 -29.48
N ARG A 43 1.19 -8.13 -29.45
CA ARG A 43 0.89 -7.07 -28.46
C ARG A 43 0.73 -7.66 -27.04
N VAL A 44 0.07 -8.80 -26.93
CA VAL A 44 -0.08 -9.51 -25.65
C VAL A 44 1.28 -10.04 -25.19
N ALA A 45 2.00 -10.70 -26.09
CA ALA A 45 3.34 -11.22 -25.80
C ALA A 45 4.31 -10.12 -25.33
N LEU A 46 4.24 -8.91 -25.92
CA LEU A 46 5.06 -7.79 -25.47
C LEU A 46 4.66 -7.33 -24.06
N ILE A 47 3.35 -7.27 -23.75
CA ILE A 47 2.89 -6.91 -22.40
C ILE A 47 3.44 -7.92 -21.38
N ASP A 48 3.27 -9.22 -21.63
CA ASP A 48 3.75 -10.28 -20.75
C ASP A 48 5.27 -10.18 -20.53
N GLN A 49 6.03 -9.95 -21.61
CA GLN A 49 7.48 -9.75 -21.53
C GLN A 49 7.87 -8.51 -20.69
N LEU A 50 7.13 -7.41 -20.81
CA LEU A 50 7.41 -6.20 -20.04
C LEU A 50 7.10 -6.37 -18.55
N LEU A 51 6.08 -7.15 -18.20
CA LEU A 51 5.72 -7.45 -16.82
C LEU A 51 6.80 -8.26 -16.08
N GLU A 52 7.60 -9.04 -16.81
CA GLU A 52 8.72 -9.84 -16.24
C GLU A 52 10.02 -9.03 -16.06
N ARG A 53 10.10 -7.82 -16.62
CA ARG A 53 11.32 -7.00 -16.54
C ARG A 53 11.51 -6.39 -15.17
N ASP A 54 12.78 -6.16 -14.78
CA ASP A 54 13.11 -5.48 -13.52
C ASP A 54 12.59 -4.05 -13.45
N GLU A 55 12.55 -3.35 -14.59
CA GLU A 55 12.02 -1.99 -14.70
C GLU A 55 10.52 -1.91 -14.33
N PHE A 56 9.76 -2.99 -14.50
CA PHE A 56 8.38 -3.06 -14.01
C PHE A 56 8.34 -2.88 -12.50
N ALA A 57 9.14 -3.65 -11.78
CA ALA A 57 9.19 -3.56 -10.33
C ALA A 57 9.72 -2.19 -9.85
N ASP A 58 10.71 -1.62 -10.55
CA ASP A 58 11.25 -0.30 -10.23
C ASP A 58 10.20 0.81 -10.41
N TYR A 59 9.50 0.81 -11.53
CA TYR A 59 8.48 1.82 -11.86
C TYR A 59 7.28 1.77 -10.90
N TRP A 60 6.76 0.57 -10.64
CA TRP A 60 5.61 0.42 -9.77
C TRP A 60 5.96 0.59 -8.29
N ALA A 61 7.20 0.24 -7.88
CA ALA A 61 7.68 0.55 -6.54
C ALA A 61 7.78 2.06 -6.30
N MET A 62 8.19 2.84 -7.29
CA MET A 62 8.18 4.30 -7.24
C MET A 62 6.75 4.84 -7.04
N ARG A 63 5.77 4.34 -7.81
CA ARG A 63 4.35 4.72 -7.69
C ARG A 63 3.77 4.39 -6.31
N TRP A 64 4.06 3.18 -5.80
CA TRP A 64 3.65 2.79 -4.46
C TRP A 64 4.37 3.57 -3.36
N SER A 65 5.62 3.96 -3.58
CA SER A 65 6.37 4.79 -2.63
C SER A 65 5.70 6.14 -2.37
N ASP A 66 5.10 6.75 -3.38
CA ASP A 66 4.32 7.98 -3.21
C ASP A 66 3.08 7.74 -2.32
N VAL A 67 2.33 6.67 -2.58
CA VAL A 67 1.14 6.31 -1.79
C VAL A 67 1.50 5.99 -0.34
N LEU A 68 2.60 5.25 -0.15
CA LEU A 68 3.06 4.76 1.15
C LEU A 68 4.01 5.74 1.86
N ARG A 69 4.22 6.92 1.28
CA ARG A 69 5.01 8.01 1.87
C ARG A 69 6.46 7.62 2.18
N VAL A 70 7.09 6.90 1.27
CA VAL A 70 8.51 6.51 1.38
C VAL A 70 9.40 7.73 1.16
N LYS A 71 9.72 8.46 2.22
CA LYS A 71 10.44 9.73 2.14
C LYS A 71 11.42 9.88 3.29
N ALA A 72 12.68 10.23 2.96
CA ALA A 72 13.75 10.44 3.95
C ALA A 72 13.67 11.80 4.65
N GLU A 73 13.10 12.79 3.96
CA GLU A 73 13.15 14.21 4.35
C GLU A 73 11.91 14.64 5.13
N PHE A 74 12.06 15.81 5.77
CA PHE A 74 10.93 16.48 6.40
C PHE A 74 9.73 16.61 5.41
N PRO A 75 8.51 16.43 5.85
CA PRO A 75 8.10 16.22 7.25
C PRO A 75 8.04 14.75 7.71
N ILE A 76 8.29 13.77 6.84
CA ILE A 76 8.12 12.33 7.15
C ILE A 76 9.32 11.78 7.93
N ASN A 77 10.54 12.11 7.51
CA ASN A 77 11.79 11.79 8.20
C ASN A 77 11.99 10.29 8.51
N LEU A 78 11.75 9.41 7.53
CA LEU A 78 12.05 7.98 7.73
C LEU A 78 13.55 7.68 7.85
N TRP A 79 14.41 8.59 7.42
CA TRP A 79 15.87 8.44 7.29
C TRP A 79 16.31 7.46 6.19
N PRO A 80 17.51 7.63 5.62
CA PRO A 80 17.93 6.86 4.44
C PRO A 80 17.86 5.34 4.60
N ASN A 81 18.32 4.79 5.75
CA ASN A 81 18.33 3.34 5.97
C ASN A 81 16.91 2.75 5.96
N ALA A 82 15.96 3.39 6.64
CA ALA A 82 14.58 2.95 6.67
C ALA A 82 13.89 3.13 5.31
N VAL A 83 14.17 4.24 4.60
CA VAL A 83 13.67 4.45 3.23
C VAL A 83 14.15 3.37 2.29
N GLN A 84 15.46 3.05 2.32
CA GLN A 84 16.02 2.00 1.47
C GLN A 84 15.44 0.63 1.79
N ALA A 85 15.29 0.29 3.08
CA ALA A 85 14.69 -0.97 3.50
C ALA A 85 13.22 -1.06 3.05
N TYR A 86 12.45 0.00 3.25
CA TYR A 86 11.03 0.04 2.90
C TYR A 86 10.82 -0.01 1.37
N HIS A 87 11.54 0.81 0.62
CA HIS A 87 11.49 0.79 -0.84
C HIS A 87 11.89 -0.58 -1.41
N ARG A 88 12.97 -1.19 -0.87
CA ARG A 88 13.41 -2.52 -1.29
C ARG A 88 12.34 -3.58 -1.07
N TRP A 89 11.68 -3.56 0.09
CA TRP A 89 10.58 -4.48 0.37
C TRP A 89 9.41 -4.29 -0.62
N ILE A 90 8.98 -3.03 -0.87
CA ILE A 90 7.94 -2.73 -1.85
C ILE A 90 8.32 -3.26 -3.23
N ARG A 91 9.54 -2.97 -3.68
CA ARG A 91 10.07 -3.45 -4.97
C ARG A 91 10.09 -4.97 -5.07
N THR A 92 10.59 -5.63 -4.04
CA THR A 92 10.64 -7.10 -3.99
C THR A 92 9.23 -7.71 -4.00
N SER A 93 8.31 -7.16 -3.23
CA SER A 93 6.91 -7.61 -3.21
C SER A 93 6.26 -7.53 -4.61
N ILE A 94 6.56 -6.46 -5.36
CA ILE A 94 6.06 -6.32 -6.74
C ILE A 94 6.75 -7.30 -7.68
N LYS A 95 8.08 -7.43 -7.58
CA LYS A 95 8.87 -8.35 -8.42
C LYS A 95 8.46 -9.80 -8.24
N GLU A 96 8.18 -10.21 -7.01
CA GLU A 96 7.75 -11.55 -6.65
C GLU A 96 6.24 -11.76 -6.78
N ASN A 97 5.54 -10.73 -7.29
CA ASN A 97 4.08 -10.74 -7.46
C ASN A 97 3.34 -11.15 -6.17
N LEU A 98 3.76 -10.57 -5.02
CA LEU A 98 3.10 -10.80 -3.74
C LEU A 98 1.62 -10.43 -3.84
N PRO A 99 0.67 -11.31 -3.48
CA PRO A 99 -0.74 -10.99 -3.49
C PRO A 99 -1.06 -9.71 -2.73
N TYR A 100 -1.91 -8.86 -3.29
CA TYR A 100 -2.17 -7.52 -2.74
C TYR A 100 -2.76 -7.55 -1.32
N ASP A 101 -3.58 -8.53 -1.01
CA ASP A 101 -4.11 -8.77 0.33
C ASP A 101 -2.99 -9.09 1.34
N GLN A 102 -2.02 -9.92 0.95
CA GLN A 102 -0.84 -10.21 1.77
C GLN A 102 0.05 -8.97 1.95
N PHE A 103 0.30 -8.22 0.87
CA PHE A 103 1.06 -6.97 0.91
C PHE A 103 0.48 -5.97 1.92
N VAL A 104 -0.84 -5.79 1.93
CA VAL A 104 -1.51 -4.89 2.87
C VAL A 104 -1.55 -5.46 4.28
N ARG A 105 -1.81 -6.77 4.43
CA ARG A 105 -1.78 -7.45 5.72
C ARG A 105 -0.43 -7.28 6.40
N GLU A 106 0.67 -7.55 5.69
CA GLU A 106 2.01 -7.41 6.24
C GLU A 106 2.28 -6.00 6.77
N MET A 107 1.88 -4.96 6.02
CA MET A 107 2.04 -3.58 6.50
C MET A 107 1.20 -3.26 7.74
N LEU A 108 -0.04 -3.74 7.79
CA LEU A 108 -0.95 -3.43 8.89
C LEU A 108 -0.61 -4.17 10.18
N THR A 109 -0.02 -5.38 10.08
CA THR A 109 0.18 -6.25 11.25
C THR A 109 1.64 -6.42 11.67
N ALA A 110 2.57 -5.79 10.95
CA ALA A 110 4.00 -5.91 11.22
C ALA A 110 4.39 -5.40 12.61
N ASN A 111 5.34 -6.10 13.21
CA ASN A 111 6.01 -5.73 14.46
C ASN A 111 7.53 -5.89 14.28
N GLY A 112 8.32 -4.97 14.81
CA GLY A 112 9.76 -5.06 14.79
C GLY A 112 10.47 -3.76 14.47
N SER A 113 11.76 -3.87 14.21
CA SER A 113 12.64 -2.76 13.85
C SER A 113 12.34 -2.24 12.45
N ASN A 114 12.30 -0.94 12.30
CA ASN A 114 12.12 -0.27 11.02
C ASN A 114 13.22 -0.55 9.98
N PHE A 115 14.37 -1.08 10.41
CA PHE A 115 15.46 -1.48 9.52
C PHE A 115 15.35 -2.94 9.09
N ARG A 116 14.84 -3.81 9.98
CA ARG A 116 14.79 -5.27 9.78
C ARG A 116 13.42 -5.80 9.36
N VAL A 117 12.37 -5.10 9.75
CA VAL A 117 10.97 -5.36 9.37
C VAL A 117 10.44 -4.11 8.67
N PRO A 118 10.79 -3.91 7.39
CA PRO A 118 10.56 -2.66 6.68
C PRO A 118 9.09 -2.25 6.59
N GLN A 119 8.15 -3.20 6.68
CA GLN A 119 6.70 -2.97 6.63
C GLN A 119 6.23 -2.01 7.75
N VAL A 120 6.87 -2.01 8.92
CA VAL A 120 6.51 -1.12 10.04
C VAL A 120 6.71 0.37 9.70
N ASN A 121 7.47 0.66 8.63
CA ASN A 121 7.66 2.03 8.17
C ASN A 121 6.37 2.65 7.65
N PHE A 122 5.35 1.88 7.32
CA PHE A 122 4.01 2.39 7.05
C PHE A 122 3.49 3.27 8.19
N TYR A 123 3.61 2.81 9.44
CA TYR A 123 3.22 3.58 10.63
C TYR A 123 4.19 4.73 10.91
N ARG A 124 5.48 4.52 10.69
CA ARG A 124 6.51 5.55 10.93
C ARG A 124 6.47 6.70 9.94
N ALA A 125 5.94 6.47 8.74
CA ALA A 125 5.74 7.50 7.72
C ALA A 125 4.60 8.48 8.07
N MET A 126 3.83 8.20 9.12
CA MET A 126 2.77 9.08 9.58
C MET A 126 3.33 10.14 10.53
N GLN A 127 3.05 11.41 10.25
CA GLN A 127 3.48 12.52 11.10
C GLN A 127 2.74 12.55 12.44
N ASN A 128 1.44 12.31 12.37
CA ASN A 128 0.59 12.16 13.54
C ASN A 128 0.32 10.66 13.73
N ARG A 129 0.67 10.16 14.91
CA ARG A 129 0.55 8.74 15.29
C ARG A 129 -0.63 8.47 16.22
N GLU A 130 -1.50 9.45 16.40
CA GLU A 130 -2.77 9.25 17.09
C GLU A 130 -3.63 8.23 16.34
N PRO A 131 -4.39 7.38 17.05
CA PRO A 131 -5.19 6.31 16.44
C PRO A 131 -6.11 6.79 15.32
N GLU A 132 -6.75 7.94 15.46
CA GLU A 132 -7.62 8.53 14.44
C GLU A 132 -6.84 8.95 13.19
N ALA A 133 -5.63 9.48 13.36
CA ALA A 133 -4.77 9.86 12.23
C ALA A 133 -4.28 8.63 11.47
N ILE A 134 -3.97 7.56 12.19
CA ILE A 134 -3.64 6.26 11.59
C ILE A 134 -4.85 5.71 10.84
N ALA A 135 -6.04 5.71 11.44
CA ALA A 135 -7.28 5.26 10.81
C ALA A 135 -7.56 6.02 9.50
N ARG A 136 -7.42 7.36 9.48
CA ARG A 136 -7.54 8.17 8.25
C ARG A 136 -6.54 7.76 7.19
N SER A 137 -5.29 7.53 7.58
CA SER A 137 -4.23 7.12 6.66
C SER A 137 -4.49 5.75 6.05
N VAL A 138 -4.97 4.79 6.84
CA VAL A 138 -5.37 3.45 6.40
C VAL A 138 -6.57 3.52 5.46
N ALA A 139 -7.60 4.30 5.80
CA ALA A 139 -8.78 4.50 4.95
C ALA A 139 -8.40 5.09 3.59
N LEU A 140 -7.55 6.11 3.57
CA LEU A 140 -7.08 6.73 2.33
C LEU A 140 -6.23 5.78 1.49
N SER A 141 -5.30 5.05 2.13
CA SER A 141 -4.34 4.21 1.42
C SER A 141 -4.96 2.93 0.86
N PHE A 142 -5.85 2.27 1.62
CA PHE A 142 -6.34 0.93 1.29
C PHE A 142 -7.84 0.83 1.02
N MET A 143 -8.62 1.81 1.47
CA MET A 143 -10.07 1.86 1.19
C MET A 143 -10.42 2.92 0.13
N GLY A 144 -9.47 3.81 -0.21
CA GLY A 144 -9.71 4.90 -1.18
C GLY A 144 -10.73 5.94 -0.71
N VAL A 145 -10.88 6.10 0.61
CA VAL A 145 -11.88 6.98 1.23
C VAL A 145 -11.19 8.05 2.09
N ARG A 146 -11.69 9.28 2.00
CA ARG A 146 -11.28 10.39 2.87
C ARG A 146 -12.11 10.35 4.15
N ALA A 147 -11.57 9.72 5.20
CA ALA A 147 -12.25 9.55 6.47
C ALA A 147 -12.44 10.87 7.27
N GLU A 148 -11.86 11.98 6.81
CA GLU A 148 -12.14 13.32 7.35
C GLU A 148 -13.61 13.74 7.15
N GLN A 149 -14.30 13.13 6.19
CA GLN A 149 -15.70 13.39 5.88
C GLN A 149 -16.67 12.48 6.64
N TRP A 150 -16.14 11.51 7.40
CA TRP A 150 -16.96 10.59 8.18
C TRP A 150 -17.47 11.25 9.46
N PRO A 151 -18.62 10.78 9.99
CA PRO A 151 -19.02 11.10 11.34
C PRO A 151 -17.90 10.76 12.33
N GLU A 152 -17.70 11.62 13.32
CA GLU A 152 -16.61 11.46 14.30
C GLU A 152 -16.68 10.12 15.03
N GLU A 153 -17.88 9.64 15.33
CA GLU A 153 -18.12 8.35 15.97
C GLU A 153 -17.65 7.18 15.12
N GLN A 154 -17.87 7.22 13.81
CA GLN A 154 -17.41 6.19 12.87
C GLN A 154 -15.87 6.15 12.82
N LEU A 155 -15.24 7.32 12.78
CA LEU A 155 -13.79 7.41 12.79
C LEU A 155 -13.20 6.91 14.11
N ARG A 156 -13.76 7.28 15.25
CA ARG A 156 -13.36 6.79 16.57
C ARG A 156 -13.52 5.27 16.68
N GLY A 157 -14.62 4.72 16.17
CA GLY A 157 -14.86 3.27 16.14
C GLY A 157 -13.75 2.52 15.37
N MET A 158 -13.35 3.03 14.21
CA MET A 158 -12.24 2.48 13.44
C MET A 158 -10.88 2.71 14.13
N ALA A 159 -10.70 3.83 14.81
CA ALA A 159 -9.44 4.17 15.48
C ALA A 159 -9.07 3.17 16.60
N VAL A 160 -10.08 2.52 17.21
CA VAL A 160 -9.86 1.50 18.24
C VAL A 160 -8.90 0.39 17.78
N PHE A 161 -8.93 0.03 16.49
CA PHE A 161 -8.04 -0.99 15.94
C PHE A 161 -6.55 -0.59 15.94
N PHE A 162 -6.24 0.67 16.15
CA PHE A 162 -4.90 1.23 16.12
C PHE A 162 -4.42 1.81 17.46
N THR A 163 -5.21 1.69 18.52
CA THR A 163 -4.88 2.24 19.86
C THR A 163 -3.72 1.54 20.55
N ARG A 164 -3.39 0.31 20.13
CA ARG A 164 -2.35 -0.51 20.75
C ARG A 164 -1.08 -0.63 19.92
N ILE A 165 -0.75 0.42 19.18
CA ILE A 165 0.51 0.50 18.45
C ILE A 165 1.53 1.24 19.31
N GLY A 166 2.53 0.51 19.80
CA GLY A 166 3.63 1.07 20.56
C GLY A 166 4.83 1.41 19.68
N PHE A 167 5.57 2.44 20.09
CA PHE A 167 6.79 2.89 19.42
C PHE A 167 7.87 3.05 20.49
N LYS A 168 9.04 2.42 20.30
CA LYS A 168 10.17 2.62 21.18
C LYS A 168 11.48 2.73 20.42
N PRO A 169 12.37 3.67 20.78
CA PRO A 169 13.71 3.73 20.21
C PRO A 169 14.51 2.51 20.65
N SER A 170 15.49 2.11 19.86
CA SER A 170 16.52 1.16 20.25
C SER A 170 17.84 1.87 20.60
N ALA A 171 18.88 1.13 20.89
CA ALA A 171 20.22 1.67 21.08
C ALA A 171 20.88 2.08 19.75
N GLU A 172 20.38 1.62 18.64
CA GLU A 172 20.88 1.98 17.32
C GLU A 172 20.33 3.33 16.86
N TRP A 173 21.20 4.16 16.25
CA TRP A 173 20.82 5.50 15.85
C TRP A 173 19.67 5.50 14.83
N LYS A 174 18.56 6.20 15.18
CA LYS A 174 17.35 6.30 14.37
C LYS A 174 16.61 4.99 14.10
N GLU A 175 17.01 3.93 14.78
CA GLU A 175 16.20 2.72 14.81
C GLU A 175 15.03 2.90 15.79
N GLU A 176 13.85 2.50 15.35
CA GLU A 176 12.62 2.50 16.15
C GLU A 176 11.90 1.18 15.97
N ILE A 177 11.43 0.62 17.05
CA ILE A 177 10.67 -0.63 17.08
C ILE A 177 9.20 -0.28 17.18
N VAL A 178 8.41 -0.77 16.22
CA VAL A 178 6.94 -0.74 16.27
C VAL A 178 6.46 -2.08 16.81
N PHE A 179 5.55 -2.06 17.76
CA PHE A 179 5.08 -3.29 18.40
C PHE A 179 3.62 -3.22 18.80
N PHE A 180 3.00 -4.38 18.98
CA PHE A 180 1.71 -4.49 19.63
C PHE A 180 1.89 -4.29 21.14
N ASP A 181 1.30 -3.24 21.69
CA ASP A 181 1.34 -2.92 23.11
C ASP A 181 0.20 -3.63 23.84
N GLU A 182 0.45 -4.88 24.26
CA GLU A 182 -0.53 -5.70 24.98
C GLU A 182 -0.97 -5.08 26.31
N LEU A 183 -0.08 -4.34 26.97
CA LEU A 183 -0.35 -3.72 28.26
C LEU A 183 -1.00 -2.34 28.16
N GLY A 184 -1.05 -1.75 26.95
CA GLY A 184 -1.61 -0.41 26.73
C GLY A 184 -0.81 0.71 27.39
N THR A 185 0.49 0.50 27.62
CA THR A 185 1.36 1.46 28.32
C THR A 185 1.68 2.70 27.48
N SER A 186 1.46 2.63 26.17
CA SER A 186 1.78 3.69 25.22
C SER A 186 0.63 4.68 24.97
N SER A 187 -0.57 4.37 25.45
CA SER A 187 -1.75 5.26 25.37
C SER A 187 -2.33 5.51 26.76
N ASP A 188 -2.95 6.66 26.96
CA ASP A 188 -3.63 7.02 28.21
C ASP A 188 -4.49 5.86 28.73
N ALA A 189 -4.20 5.43 29.91
CA ALA A 189 -4.44 4.20 30.65
C ALA A 189 -5.90 3.70 30.79
N THR A 190 -6.78 3.91 29.84
CA THR A 190 -8.18 3.43 29.93
C THR A 190 -8.45 2.12 29.17
N THR A 191 -7.46 1.54 28.49
CA THR A 191 -7.70 0.42 27.57
C THR A 191 -7.03 -0.91 27.99
N VAL A 192 -6.80 -1.13 29.26
CA VAL A 192 -6.40 -2.45 29.77
C VAL A 192 -7.65 -3.34 29.84
N GLY A 193 -7.84 -4.22 28.85
CA GLY A 193 -8.99 -5.12 28.83
C GLY A 193 -9.51 -5.41 27.42
N VAL A 194 -10.72 -5.94 27.35
CA VAL A 194 -11.46 -6.15 26.10
C VAL A 194 -11.84 -4.80 25.51
N CYS A 195 -11.41 -4.51 24.31
CA CYS A 195 -11.86 -3.31 23.57
C CYS A 195 -12.95 -3.67 22.55
N THR A 196 -13.79 -2.70 22.22
CA THR A 196 -14.85 -2.85 21.21
C THR A 196 -14.52 -1.97 20.03
N GLY A 197 -14.13 -2.58 18.90
CA GLY A 197 -13.93 -1.89 17.62
C GLY A 197 -15.23 -1.82 16.83
N VAL A 198 -15.39 -0.76 16.05
CA VAL A 198 -16.48 -0.61 15.09
C VAL A 198 -15.87 -0.47 13.70
N PHE A 199 -16.21 -1.41 12.82
CA PHE A 199 -15.76 -1.32 11.43
C PHE A 199 -16.50 -0.22 10.67
N PRO A 200 -15.92 0.28 9.58
CA PRO A 200 -16.57 1.30 8.74
C PRO A 200 -17.96 0.94 8.18
N ASP A 201 -18.30 -0.34 8.11
CA ASP A 201 -19.64 -0.83 7.74
C ASP A 201 -20.65 -0.81 8.90
N GLY A 202 -20.23 -0.37 10.09
CA GLY A 202 -21.06 -0.33 11.30
C GLY A 202 -21.07 -1.62 12.11
N THR A 203 -20.44 -2.70 11.64
CA THR A 203 -20.35 -3.93 12.44
C THR A 203 -19.39 -3.75 13.61
N THR A 204 -19.72 -4.38 14.74
CA THR A 204 -18.94 -4.28 15.98
C THR A 204 -18.23 -5.60 16.29
N VAL A 205 -17.06 -5.49 16.89
CA VAL A 205 -16.28 -6.65 17.33
C VAL A 205 -15.68 -6.40 18.71
N LYS A 206 -15.75 -7.41 19.58
CA LYS A 206 -15.05 -7.41 20.88
C LYS A 206 -13.68 -8.08 20.68
N ILE A 207 -12.63 -7.38 21.04
CA ILE A 207 -11.23 -7.80 20.85
C ILE A 207 -10.62 -8.08 22.21
N PRO A 208 -10.20 -9.33 22.50
CA PRO A 208 -9.53 -9.67 23.75
C PRO A 208 -8.24 -8.88 23.96
N ALA A 209 -7.83 -8.71 25.19
CA ALA A 209 -6.64 -7.95 25.56
C ALA A 209 -5.36 -8.48 24.91
N ASN A 210 -5.24 -9.80 24.75
CA ASN A 210 -4.10 -10.50 24.18
C ASN A 210 -4.14 -10.64 22.66
N GLN A 211 -5.15 -10.08 21.98
CA GLN A 211 -5.27 -10.10 20.53
C GLN A 211 -4.89 -8.73 19.94
N ASP A 212 -4.02 -8.73 18.96
CA ASP A 212 -3.65 -7.51 18.24
C ASP A 212 -4.85 -7.01 17.40
N PRO A 213 -5.41 -5.83 17.73
CA PRO A 213 -6.57 -5.30 17.02
C PRO A 213 -6.31 -5.06 15.52
N ARG A 214 -5.07 -4.81 15.12
CA ARG A 214 -4.68 -4.61 13.73
C ARG A 214 -4.90 -5.87 12.89
N GLN A 215 -4.70 -7.05 13.46
CA GLN A 215 -5.00 -8.32 12.78
C GLN A 215 -6.49 -8.46 12.51
N VAL A 216 -7.32 -8.13 13.50
CA VAL A 216 -8.79 -8.16 13.36
C VAL A 216 -9.27 -7.21 12.26
N PHE A 217 -8.69 -6.01 12.21
CA PHE A 217 -8.99 -5.04 11.16
C PHE A 217 -8.50 -5.52 9.78
N ALA A 218 -7.29 -6.05 9.68
CA ALA A 218 -6.74 -6.56 8.43
C ALA A 218 -7.60 -7.72 7.88
N ASP A 219 -8.03 -8.65 8.76
CA ASP A 219 -8.93 -9.75 8.38
C ASP A 219 -10.25 -9.25 7.81
N TRP A 220 -10.84 -8.23 8.41
CA TRP A 220 -12.05 -7.61 7.91
C TRP A 220 -11.82 -6.90 6.57
N LEU A 221 -10.71 -6.14 6.46
CA LEU A 221 -10.42 -5.32 5.28
C LEU A 221 -10.25 -6.15 4.01
N ILE A 222 -9.52 -7.26 4.10
CA ILE A 222 -9.15 -8.08 2.92
C ILE A 222 -10.21 -9.12 2.54
N ARG A 223 -11.33 -9.21 3.25
CA ARG A 223 -12.41 -10.16 2.89
C ARG A 223 -12.93 -9.88 1.48
N PRO A 224 -13.25 -10.93 0.71
CA PRO A 224 -13.81 -10.77 -0.63
C PRO A 224 -15.07 -9.91 -0.69
N GLU A 225 -15.88 -9.93 0.39
CA GLU A 225 -17.13 -9.19 0.52
C GLU A 225 -16.90 -7.70 0.84
N ASN A 226 -15.67 -7.32 1.24
CA ASN A 226 -15.37 -5.93 1.57
C ASN A 226 -15.35 -5.06 0.30
N PRO A 227 -16.29 -4.11 0.17
CA PRO A 227 -16.45 -3.35 -1.08
C PRO A 227 -15.36 -2.30 -1.28
N TRP A 228 -14.68 -1.86 -0.20
CA TRP A 228 -13.68 -0.79 -0.30
C TRP A 228 -12.34 -1.29 -0.81
N PHE A 229 -11.87 -2.43 -0.33
CA PHE A 229 -10.52 -2.92 -0.59
C PHE A 229 -10.26 -3.17 -2.07
N SER A 230 -11.03 -4.04 -2.69
CA SER A 230 -10.91 -4.37 -4.11
C SER A 230 -11.24 -3.18 -5.01
N ARG A 231 -12.27 -2.41 -4.67
CA ARG A 231 -12.64 -1.19 -5.42
C ARG A 231 -11.53 -0.14 -5.37
N SER A 232 -10.89 0.04 -4.22
CA SER A 232 -9.78 1.00 -4.05
C SER A 232 -8.61 0.69 -4.98
N ILE A 233 -8.15 -0.55 -5.00
CA ILE A 233 -7.01 -0.95 -5.84
C ILE A 233 -7.36 -0.90 -7.33
N VAL A 234 -8.56 -1.32 -7.72
CA VAL A 234 -9.02 -1.24 -9.11
C VAL A 234 -9.08 0.23 -9.57
N ASN A 235 -9.70 1.12 -8.79
CA ASN A 235 -9.78 2.54 -9.14
C ASN A 235 -8.40 3.18 -9.22
N ARG A 236 -7.48 2.83 -8.32
CA ARG A 236 -6.10 3.32 -8.34
C ARG A 236 -5.35 2.88 -9.59
N THR A 237 -5.43 1.60 -9.92
CA THR A 237 -4.82 1.05 -11.14
C THR A 237 -5.41 1.70 -12.39
N TRP A 238 -6.73 1.84 -12.42
CA TRP A 238 -7.44 2.51 -13.51
C TRP A 238 -6.96 3.96 -13.69
N PHE A 239 -6.85 4.71 -12.60
CA PHE A 239 -6.33 6.07 -12.63
C PHE A 239 -4.88 6.12 -13.13
N TRP A 240 -4.03 5.22 -12.69
CA TRP A 240 -2.64 5.18 -13.12
C TRP A 240 -2.47 4.87 -14.61
N LEU A 241 -3.32 4.03 -15.17
CA LEU A 241 -3.25 3.63 -16.58
C LEU A 241 -4.00 4.59 -17.51
N LEU A 242 -5.10 5.16 -17.07
CA LEU A 242 -6.01 5.93 -17.92
C LEU A 242 -6.11 7.42 -17.56
N GLY A 243 -5.54 7.84 -16.43
CA GLY A 243 -5.55 9.23 -15.96
C GLY A 243 -6.91 9.73 -15.47
N ARG A 244 -7.85 8.83 -15.17
CA ARG A 244 -9.21 9.17 -14.71
C ARG A 244 -9.86 8.07 -13.88
#